data_68ee238f28209d8041c73833fdcf4612
#
_entry.id   68ee238f28209d8041c73833fdcf4612
#
_cell.length_a   1.000
_cell.length_b   1.000
_cell.length_c   1.000
_cell.angle_alpha   90.00
_cell.angle_beta   90.00
_cell.angle_gamma   90.00
#
_symmetry.space_group_name_H-M   'P 1'
#
loop_
_entity.id
_entity.type
_entity.pdbx_description
1 polymer ?
#
loop_
_entity_poly.entity_id
_entity_poly.type
_entity_poly.pdbx_seq_one_letter_code
_entity_poly.pdbx_strand_id
1 'polypeptide(L)'
;MGTGQTLLTIMAMLMLSRLILSVNTNTAQNGASIEMAAYRITASSLGFSIIEEASGLAFDQASVASNITATSQLSTTLGPETGEVYPNFNDFDDFNGLVKIDTVANSAVFKTTVVVQYVTVSGSSIVVSSTPTYSKQITVKVSSVSMSDTLIFQDVMSYWYFR
;
A
#
# COMPACT_ATOMS: atom_id res chain seq x y z
N MET A 1 15.44 59.17 -26.89
CA MET A 1 15.70 57.72 -26.91
C MET A 1 15.23 57.20 -28.26
N GLY A 2 16.09 56.48 -28.98
CA GLY A 2 15.71 56.01 -30.33
C GLY A 2 14.74 54.82 -30.18
N THR A 3 13.81 54.66 -31.13
CA THR A 3 12.81 53.59 -31.17
C THR A 3 13.42 52.18 -31.03
N GLY A 4 14.68 51.97 -31.45
CA GLY A 4 15.42 50.73 -31.29
C GLY A 4 15.78 50.40 -29.82
N GLN A 5 16.09 51.42 -29.01
CA GLN A 5 16.42 51.25 -27.61
C GLN A 5 15.18 50.85 -26.78
N THR A 6 14.02 51.43 -27.08
CA THR A 6 12.77 51.09 -26.42
C THR A 6 12.32 49.65 -26.77
N LEU A 7 12.53 49.21 -28.00
CA LEU A 7 12.23 47.88 -28.47
C LEU A 7 13.12 46.82 -27.74
N LEU A 8 14.41 47.11 -27.59
CA LEU A 8 15.36 46.27 -26.86
C LEU A 8 15.00 46.12 -25.37
N THR A 9 14.61 47.24 -24.75
CA THR A 9 14.18 47.17 -23.31
C THR A 9 12.90 46.39 -23.11
N ILE A 10 11.93 46.49 -24.01
CA ILE A 10 10.69 45.71 -23.97
C ILE A 10 11.01 44.24 -24.18
N MET A 11 11.85 43.86 -25.15
CA MET A 11 12.29 42.47 -25.35
C MET A 11 13.00 41.91 -24.13
N ALA A 12 13.90 42.67 -23.53
CA ALA A 12 14.60 42.26 -22.31
C ALA A 12 13.63 42.01 -21.13
N MET A 13 12.64 42.90 -20.96
CA MET A 13 11.61 42.72 -19.93
C MET A 13 10.73 41.49 -20.18
N LEU A 14 10.36 41.23 -21.43
CA LEU A 14 9.58 40.04 -21.78
C LEU A 14 10.36 38.73 -21.52
N MET A 15 11.65 38.71 -21.87
CA MET A 15 12.52 37.59 -21.58
C MET A 15 12.69 37.35 -20.07
N LEU A 16 12.90 38.42 -19.30
CA LEU A 16 13.02 38.34 -17.84
C LEU A 16 11.72 37.84 -17.21
N SER A 17 10.57 38.34 -17.66
CA SER A 17 9.26 37.87 -17.16
C SER A 17 9.02 36.39 -17.41
N ARG A 18 9.39 35.90 -18.61
CA ARG A 18 9.31 34.46 -18.94
C ARG A 18 10.26 33.64 -18.10
N LEU A 19 11.47 34.09 -17.83
CA LEU A 19 12.44 33.42 -16.98
C LEU A 19 11.90 33.28 -15.53
N ILE A 20 11.40 34.37 -14.96
CA ILE A 20 10.82 34.37 -13.61
C ILE A 20 9.63 33.43 -13.53
N LEU A 21 8.73 33.46 -14.53
CA LEU A 21 7.58 32.55 -14.57
C LEU A 21 8.01 31.08 -14.66
N SER A 22 9.01 30.79 -15.52
CA SER A 22 9.55 29.44 -15.67
C SER A 22 10.17 28.91 -14.36
N VAL A 23 10.97 29.73 -13.68
CA VAL A 23 11.55 29.34 -12.39
C VAL A 23 10.46 29.10 -11.34
N ASN A 24 9.46 29.97 -11.28
CA ASN A 24 8.37 29.84 -10.32
C ASN A 24 7.52 28.57 -10.56
N THR A 25 7.20 28.27 -11.82
CA THR A 25 6.46 27.03 -12.15
C THR A 25 7.28 25.77 -11.85
N ASN A 26 8.59 25.77 -12.15
CA ASN A 26 9.46 24.65 -11.83
C ASN A 26 9.56 24.41 -10.31
N THR A 27 9.68 25.50 -9.53
CA THR A 27 9.71 25.39 -8.06
C THR A 27 8.41 24.81 -7.50
N ALA A 28 7.26 25.25 -8.01
CA ALA A 28 5.96 24.75 -7.59
C ALA A 28 5.79 23.25 -7.96
N GLN A 29 6.21 22.85 -9.16
CA GLN A 29 6.17 21.44 -9.60
C GLN A 29 7.09 20.55 -8.77
N ASN A 30 8.30 21.03 -8.45
CA ASN A 30 9.21 20.30 -7.58
C ASN A 30 8.63 20.11 -6.17
N GLY A 31 8.00 21.15 -5.61
CA GLY A 31 7.31 21.06 -4.33
C GLY A 31 6.21 19.99 -4.33
N ALA A 32 5.34 19.99 -5.34
CA ALA A 32 4.29 19.00 -5.49
C ALA A 32 4.84 17.56 -5.65
N SER A 33 5.96 17.41 -6.37
CA SER A 33 6.61 16.11 -6.55
C SER A 33 7.19 15.57 -5.25
N ILE A 34 7.79 16.43 -4.43
CA ILE A 34 8.33 16.07 -3.11
C ILE A 34 7.20 15.64 -2.17
N GLU A 35 6.10 16.39 -2.16
CA GLU A 35 4.94 16.07 -1.34
C GLU A 35 4.31 14.73 -1.74
N MET A 36 4.14 14.47 -3.02
CA MET A 36 3.66 13.19 -3.53
C MET A 36 4.59 12.02 -3.16
N ALA A 37 5.91 12.23 -3.23
CA ALA A 37 6.88 11.24 -2.80
C ALA A 37 6.77 10.93 -1.30
N ALA A 38 6.55 11.95 -0.45
CA ALA A 38 6.34 11.77 0.98
C ALA A 38 5.07 10.95 1.28
N TYR A 39 3.96 11.22 0.58
CA TYR A 39 2.74 10.43 0.71
C TYR A 39 2.95 8.97 0.32
N ARG A 40 3.66 8.71 -0.78
CA ARG A 40 3.96 7.33 -1.22
C ARG A 40 4.84 6.58 -0.23
N ILE A 41 5.84 7.23 0.37
CA ILE A 41 6.69 6.63 1.42
C ILE A 41 5.83 6.25 2.63
N THR A 42 4.96 7.15 3.08
CA THR A 42 4.05 6.89 4.21
C THR A 42 3.09 5.74 3.89
N ALA A 43 2.46 5.76 2.72
CA ALA A 43 1.57 4.69 2.28
C ALA A 43 2.28 3.33 2.19
N SER A 44 3.54 3.33 1.71
CA SER A 44 4.36 2.11 1.67
C SER A 44 4.66 1.57 3.07
N SER A 45 5.01 2.44 4.00
CA SER A 45 5.24 2.06 5.40
C SER A 45 4.00 1.45 6.03
N LEU A 46 2.81 2.04 5.80
CA LEU A 46 1.54 1.51 6.29
C LEU A 46 1.23 0.13 5.67
N GLY A 47 1.44 -0.03 4.37
CA GLY A 47 1.20 -1.29 3.68
C GLY A 47 2.11 -2.42 4.16
N PHE A 48 3.41 -2.16 4.28
CA PHE A 48 4.37 -3.13 4.80
C PHE A 48 4.13 -3.47 6.26
N SER A 49 3.75 -2.49 7.10
CA SER A 49 3.43 -2.75 8.51
C SER A 49 2.31 -3.78 8.66
N ILE A 50 1.26 -3.72 7.84
CA ILE A 50 0.17 -4.70 7.87
C ILE A 50 0.66 -6.09 7.43
N ILE A 51 1.49 -6.16 6.39
CA ILE A 51 2.05 -7.44 5.92
C ILE A 51 2.95 -8.07 6.99
N GLU A 52 3.82 -7.29 7.62
CA GLU A 52 4.70 -7.77 8.69
C GLU A 52 3.89 -8.24 9.91
N GLU A 53 2.86 -7.48 10.31
CA GLU A 53 1.99 -7.84 11.40
C GLU A 53 1.28 -9.17 11.11
N ALA A 54 0.66 -9.32 9.94
CA ALA A 54 -0.03 -10.55 9.53
C ALA A 54 0.93 -11.74 9.44
N SER A 55 2.12 -11.54 8.88
CA SER A 55 3.13 -12.60 8.70
C SER A 55 3.74 -13.06 10.02
N GLY A 56 3.62 -12.29 11.08
CA GLY A 56 4.05 -12.66 12.43
C GLY A 56 3.08 -13.56 13.19
N LEU A 57 1.86 -13.76 12.68
CA LEU A 57 0.81 -14.55 13.34
C LEU A 57 0.78 -16.01 12.83
N ALA A 58 -0.12 -16.81 13.40
CA ALA A 58 -0.33 -18.18 12.95
C ALA A 58 -0.85 -18.20 11.49
N PHE A 59 -0.67 -19.29 10.78
CA PHE A 59 -1.11 -19.42 9.38
C PHE A 59 -2.65 -19.43 9.23
N ASP A 60 -3.33 -19.99 10.20
CA ASP A 60 -4.77 -20.28 10.19
C ASP A 60 -5.24 -20.52 11.62
N GLN A 61 -6.50 -20.26 11.96
CA GLN A 61 -7.05 -20.51 13.29
C GLN A 61 -6.77 -21.94 13.77
N ALA A 62 -6.87 -22.91 12.89
CA ALA A 62 -6.57 -24.30 13.24
C ALA A 62 -5.09 -24.51 13.59
N SER A 63 -4.18 -23.64 13.12
CA SER A 63 -2.74 -23.72 13.42
C SER A 63 -2.32 -22.97 14.67
N VAL A 64 -3.19 -22.18 15.28
CA VAL A 64 -2.92 -21.45 16.54
C VAL A 64 -2.61 -22.43 17.69
N ALA A 65 -3.38 -23.51 17.82
CA ALA A 65 -3.25 -24.45 18.93
C ALA A 65 -2.65 -25.81 18.55
N SER A 66 -2.59 -26.17 17.27
CA SER A 66 -2.16 -27.50 16.83
C SER A 66 -1.50 -27.49 15.45
N ASN A 67 -0.72 -28.56 15.18
CA ASN A 67 -0.11 -28.74 13.88
C ASN A 67 -1.12 -29.25 12.85
N ILE A 68 -1.14 -28.62 11.68
CA ILE A 68 -1.97 -29.03 10.55
C ILE A 68 -1.28 -30.17 9.81
N THR A 69 -1.99 -31.24 9.56
CA THR A 69 -1.50 -32.42 8.82
C THR A 69 -2.18 -32.59 7.46
N ALA A 70 -3.35 -31.97 7.27
CA ALA A 70 -4.10 -32.02 6.01
C ALA A 70 -4.79 -30.68 5.75
N THR A 71 -4.92 -30.31 4.48
CA THR A 71 -5.59 -29.05 4.08
C THR A 71 -7.07 -29.01 4.45
N SER A 72 -7.70 -30.18 4.67
CA SER A 72 -9.08 -30.26 5.14
C SER A 72 -9.30 -29.77 6.59
N GLN A 73 -8.22 -29.54 7.34
CA GLN A 73 -8.26 -28.97 8.69
C GLN A 73 -8.24 -27.43 8.67
N LEU A 74 -7.89 -26.82 7.53
CA LEU A 74 -7.80 -25.38 7.38
C LEU A 74 -9.18 -24.74 7.25
N SER A 75 -9.28 -23.49 7.65
CA SER A 75 -10.50 -22.68 7.56
C SER A 75 -11.01 -22.59 6.12
N THR A 76 -12.29 -22.89 5.89
CA THR A 76 -12.90 -22.75 4.57
C THR A 76 -13.35 -21.32 4.28
N THR A 77 -13.58 -20.54 5.34
CA THR A 77 -13.93 -19.11 5.27
C THR A 77 -12.79 -18.34 5.90
N LEU A 78 -12.22 -17.41 5.15
CA LEU A 78 -11.13 -16.54 5.60
C LEU A 78 -11.68 -15.26 6.21
N GLY A 79 -11.15 -14.87 7.35
CA GLY A 79 -11.50 -13.66 8.08
C GLY A 79 -11.69 -13.92 9.57
N PRO A 80 -11.78 -12.85 10.38
CA PRO A 80 -11.77 -12.97 11.83
C PRO A 80 -12.94 -13.79 12.36
N GLU A 81 -12.67 -14.62 13.36
CA GLU A 81 -13.66 -15.42 14.06
C GLU A 81 -14.56 -14.56 14.95
N THR A 82 -15.62 -15.19 15.47
CA THR A 82 -16.60 -14.47 16.28
C THR A 82 -15.97 -13.88 17.54
N GLY A 83 -15.93 -12.55 17.61
CA GLY A 83 -15.39 -11.80 18.74
C GLY A 83 -13.97 -11.30 18.54
N GLU A 84 -13.32 -11.63 17.43
CA GLU A 84 -12.03 -11.09 17.07
C GLU A 84 -12.18 -9.75 16.32
N VAL A 85 -11.40 -8.79 16.73
CA VAL A 85 -11.39 -7.44 16.16
C VAL A 85 -9.97 -6.91 16.18
N TYR A 86 -9.55 -6.29 15.09
CA TYR A 86 -8.27 -5.60 15.03
C TYR A 86 -8.08 -4.63 16.22
N PRO A 87 -6.93 -4.60 16.92
CA PRO A 87 -5.66 -5.25 16.57
C PRO A 87 -5.45 -6.65 17.21
N ASN A 88 -6.46 -7.26 17.82
CA ASN A 88 -6.33 -8.52 18.55
C ASN A 88 -6.58 -9.74 17.64
N PHE A 89 -6.04 -9.72 16.43
CA PHE A 89 -6.03 -10.85 15.52
C PHE A 89 -5.02 -11.92 15.98
N ASN A 90 -5.30 -13.18 15.73
CA ASN A 90 -4.46 -14.28 16.16
C ASN A 90 -3.86 -15.10 15.00
N ASP A 91 -4.38 -14.94 13.80
CA ASP A 91 -3.88 -15.60 12.59
C ASP A 91 -3.87 -14.69 11.34
N PHE A 92 -3.29 -15.24 10.27
CA PHE A 92 -3.04 -14.52 9.04
C PHE A 92 -4.31 -14.15 8.27
N ASP A 93 -5.31 -14.99 8.30
CA ASP A 93 -6.54 -14.75 7.54
C ASP A 93 -7.51 -13.81 8.22
N ASP A 94 -7.35 -13.49 9.50
CA ASP A 94 -8.11 -12.46 10.19
C ASP A 94 -8.03 -11.08 9.51
N PHE A 95 -6.93 -10.84 8.80
CA PHE A 95 -6.78 -9.61 8.04
C PHE A 95 -7.69 -9.53 6.82
N ASN A 96 -8.37 -10.63 6.44
CA ASN A 96 -9.26 -10.61 5.29
C ASN A 96 -10.49 -9.72 5.54
N GLY A 97 -10.66 -8.71 4.67
CA GLY A 97 -11.71 -7.71 4.80
C GLY A 97 -11.38 -6.53 5.72
N LEU A 98 -10.19 -6.49 6.32
CA LEU A 98 -9.76 -5.36 7.15
C LEU A 98 -9.80 -4.05 6.36
N VAL A 99 -10.45 -3.05 6.93
CA VAL A 99 -10.44 -1.67 6.46
C VAL A 99 -9.97 -0.77 7.59
N LYS A 100 -8.79 -0.17 7.41
CA LYS A 100 -8.17 0.72 8.40
C LYS A 100 -8.03 2.12 7.83
N ILE A 101 -8.30 3.13 8.65
CA ILE A 101 -8.10 4.55 8.30
C ILE A 101 -7.07 5.13 9.25
N ASP A 102 -5.95 5.56 8.69
CA ASP A 102 -4.84 6.17 9.42
C ASP A 102 -4.75 7.66 9.08
N THR A 103 -4.88 8.51 10.10
CA THR A 103 -4.66 9.95 9.97
C THR A 103 -3.24 10.27 10.43
N VAL A 104 -2.37 10.61 9.48
CA VAL A 104 -0.98 10.97 9.77
C VAL A 104 -0.89 12.48 9.95
N ALA A 105 -0.49 12.92 11.13
CA ALA A 105 -0.38 14.34 11.47
C ALA A 105 0.55 15.07 10.49
N ASN A 106 0.12 16.25 10.02
CA ASN A 106 0.81 17.07 9.03
C ASN A 106 1.08 16.37 7.67
N SER A 107 0.30 15.31 7.36
CA SER A 107 0.41 14.57 6.10
C SER A 107 -0.98 14.41 5.47
N ALA A 108 -1.50 13.20 5.43
CA ALA A 108 -2.77 12.87 4.80
C ALA A 108 -3.54 11.82 5.59
N VAL A 109 -4.78 11.59 5.16
CA VAL A 109 -5.59 10.46 5.62
C VAL A 109 -5.41 9.32 4.61
N PHE A 110 -5.00 8.15 5.11
CA PHE A 110 -4.79 6.95 4.32
C PHE A 110 -5.85 5.92 4.65
N LYS A 111 -6.35 5.26 3.61
CA LYS A 111 -7.25 4.11 3.72
C LYS A 111 -6.50 2.87 3.28
N THR A 112 -6.35 1.93 4.20
CA THR A 112 -5.79 0.60 3.93
C THR A 112 -6.93 -0.42 3.84
N THR A 113 -6.91 -1.26 2.81
CA THR A 113 -7.84 -2.38 2.63
C THR A 113 -7.05 -3.65 2.36
N VAL A 114 -7.48 -4.74 2.98
CA VAL A 114 -6.76 -6.01 2.94
C VAL A 114 -7.66 -7.11 2.40
N VAL A 115 -7.09 -7.97 1.56
CA VAL A 115 -7.73 -9.19 1.06
C VAL A 115 -6.75 -10.35 1.24
N VAL A 116 -7.22 -11.44 1.84
CA VAL A 116 -6.47 -12.69 1.98
C VAL A 116 -7.18 -13.78 1.18
N GLN A 117 -6.42 -14.58 0.44
CA GLN A 117 -6.95 -15.65 -0.40
C GLN A 117 -6.02 -16.86 -0.38
N TYR A 118 -6.60 -18.07 -0.44
CA TYR A 118 -5.81 -19.25 -0.74
C TYR A 118 -5.24 -19.20 -2.14
N VAL A 119 -4.00 -19.65 -2.29
CA VAL A 119 -3.30 -19.67 -3.58
C VAL A 119 -2.55 -20.97 -3.78
N THR A 120 -2.36 -21.35 -5.03
CA THR A 120 -1.40 -22.37 -5.44
C THR A 120 -0.22 -21.71 -6.10
N VAL A 121 0.98 -22.10 -5.69
CA VAL A 121 2.24 -21.59 -6.26
C VAL A 121 2.84 -22.68 -7.12
N SER A 122 3.03 -22.39 -8.42
CA SER A 122 3.65 -23.31 -9.37
C SER A 122 4.73 -22.56 -10.15
N GLY A 123 5.99 -22.81 -9.81
CA GLY A 123 7.11 -22.05 -10.34
C GLY A 123 6.99 -20.56 -9.99
N SER A 124 6.87 -19.71 -11.01
CA SER A 124 6.68 -18.26 -10.84
C SER A 124 5.22 -17.81 -10.90
N SER A 125 4.27 -18.74 -11.04
CA SER A 125 2.84 -18.42 -11.15
C SER A 125 2.13 -18.62 -9.84
N ILE A 126 1.36 -17.61 -9.44
CA ILE A 126 0.48 -17.64 -8.26
C ILE A 126 -0.97 -17.61 -8.79
N VAL A 127 -1.75 -18.61 -8.44
CA VAL A 127 -3.14 -18.77 -8.88
C VAL A 127 -4.05 -18.88 -7.67
N VAL A 128 -5.11 -18.08 -7.64
CA VAL A 128 -6.11 -18.13 -6.56
C VAL A 128 -6.79 -19.49 -6.55
N SER A 129 -6.89 -20.09 -5.37
CA SER A 129 -7.55 -21.36 -5.14
C SER A 129 -8.90 -21.15 -4.47
N SER A 130 -9.92 -21.88 -4.93
CA SER A 130 -11.24 -21.91 -4.28
C SER A 130 -11.31 -22.90 -3.12
N THR A 131 -10.26 -23.69 -2.91
CA THR A 131 -10.15 -24.68 -1.83
C THR A 131 -8.95 -24.36 -0.95
N PRO A 132 -8.97 -24.75 0.34
CA PRO A 132 -7.84 -24.55 1.24
C PRO A 132 -6.55 -25.17 0.70
N THR A 133 -5.45 -24.41 0.80
CA THR A 133 -4.09 -24.81 0.41
C THR A 133 -3.12 -24.44 1.53
N TYR A 134 -1.89 -24.93 1.47
CA TYR A 134 -0.84 -24.54 2.41
C TYR A 134 -0.17 -23.20 2.08
N SER A 135 -0.79 -22.40 1.21
CA SER A 135 -0.32 -21.06 0.87
C SER A 135 -1.48 -20.07 0.82
N LYS A 136 -1.33 -18.94 1.49
CA LYS A 136 -2.26 -17.81 1.47
C LYS A 136 -1.55 -16.59 0.91
N GLN A 137 -2.23 -15.81 0.09
CA GLN A 137 -1.74 -14.52 -0.40
C GLN A 137 -2.49 -13.41 0.30
N ILE A 138 -1.75 -12.45 0.85
CA ILE A 138 -2.29 -11.17 1.31
C ILE A 138 -2.10 -10.11 0.23
N THR A 139 -3.12 -9.33 -0.01
CA THR A 139 -3.09 -8.15 -0.88
C THR A 139 -3.50 -6.94 -0.06
N VAL A 140 -2.59 -6.02 0.16
CA VAL A 140 -2.81 -4.77 0.89
C VAL A 140 -2.85 -3.62 -0.11
N LYS A 141 -3.93 -2.85 -0.09
CA LYS A 141 -4.11 -1.65 -0.92
C LYS A 141 -4.16 -0.43 -0.02
N VAL A 142 -3.28 0.53 -0.28
CA VAL A 142 -3.24 1.81 0.45
C VAL A 142 -3.54 2.94 -0.52
N SER A 143 -4.53 3.75 -0.19
CA SER A 143 -4.97 4.90 -0.97
C SER A 143 -5.16 6.12 -0.08
N SER A 144 -5.09 7.30 -0.68
CA SER A 144 -5.41 8.59 -0.03
C SER A 144 -6.05 9.52 -1.03
N VAL A 145 -6.89 10.45 -0.58
CA VAL A 145 -7.40 11.53 -1.43
C VAL A 145 -6.30 12.49 -1.88
N SER A 146 -5.16 12.51 -1.16
CA SER A 146 -3.97 13.30 -1.48
C SER A 146 -3.02 12.61 -2.46
N MET A 147 -3.31 11.36 -2.87
CA MET A 147 -2.52 10.60 -3.83
C MET A 147 -3.31 10.41 -5.13
N SER A 148 -2.60 10.41 -6.24
CA SER A 148 -3.19 10.16 -7.56
C SER A 148 -3.42 8.68 -7.86
N ASP A 149 -2.76 7.79 -7.11
CA ASP A 149 -2.75 6.34 -7.32
C ASP A 149 -2.95 5.57 -6.01
N THR A 150 -3.32 4.31 -6.14
CA THR A 150 -3.39 3.34 -5.03
C THR A 150 -2.15 2.46 -5.07
N LEU A 151 -1.45 2.35 -3.97
CA LEU A 151 -0.34 1.41 -3.84
C LEU A 151 -0.87 0.03 -3.47
N ILE A 152 -0.34 -0.99 -4.12
CA ILE A 152 -0.74 -2.38 -3.91
C ILE A 152 0.51 -3.18 -3.52
N PHE A 153 0.43 -3.86 -2.40
CA PHE A 153 1.47 -4.74 -1.87
C PHE A 153 0.91 -6.15 -1.79
N GLN A 154 1.72 -7.13 -2.14
CA GLN A 154 1.32 -8.53 -2.09
C GLN A 154 2.44 -9.35 -1.48
N ASP A 155 2.05 -10.32 -0.65
CA ASP A 155 2.97 -11.31 -0.11
C ASP A 155 2.28 -12.68 -0.05
N VAL A 156 3.06 -13.76 -0.01
CA VAL A 156 2.56 -15.13 0.08
C VAL A 156 3.15 -15.81 1.29
N MET A 157 2.30 -16.10 2.25
CA MET A 157 2.63 -16.90 3.41
C MET A 157 2.40 -18.39 3.12
N SER A 158 3.39 -19.21 3.46
CA SER A 158 3.27 -20.67 3.42
C SER A 158 3.27 -21.26 4.82
N TYR A 159 2.40 -22.23 5.08
CA TYR A 159 2.34 -22.97 6.36
C TYR A 159 3.69 -23.56 6.77
N TRP A 160 4.53 -23.92 5.79
CA TRP A 160 5.84 -24.54 6.02
C TRP A 160 6.96 -23.55 6.35
N TYR A 161 6.70 -22.25 6.27
CA TYR A 161 7.72 -21.23 6.51
C TYR A 161 8.16 -21.18 7.99
N PHE A 162 7.26 -21.53 8.91
CA PHE A 162 7.50 -21.48 10.36
C PHE A 162 7.78 -22.84 11.01
N ARG A 163 8.15 -23.86 10.24
CA ARG A 163 8.50 -25.19 10.74
C ARG A 163 9.96 -25.54 10.63
#